data_9c4125942ab43c8cd886920efa141806
#
_entry.id   9c4125942ab43c8cd886920efa141806
#
_cell.length_a   1.000
_cell.length_b   1.000
_cell.length_c   1.000
_cell.angle_alpha   90.00
_cell.angle_beta   90.00
_cell.angle_gamma   90.00
#
_symmetry.space_group_name_H-M   'P 1'
#
loop_
_entity.id
_entity.type
_entity.pdbx_description
1 polymer ?
#
loop_
_entity_poly.entity_id
_entity_poly.type
_entity_poly.pdbx_seq_one_letter_code
_entity_poly.pdbx_strand_id
1 'polypeptide(L)'
;MLYYLIAFCAIAGLGASAEVQTPYGVTQYEPSQDGACPKVRSFNVNLNQMSGRWFLQLISSNTGLQHDTETCKRDYWMRPNGNKVQVVLSAYSPILGRYSEVLTDLSFNRNNYNMTVIPPIIENFTVKHTVLDTDYRSYVIYYGCVSDGTSSVPAFWVKTREQYPRFSVRNIAQNALRRNGFPYLDFSETSQQNC
;
A
#
# COMPACT_ATOMS: atom_id res chain seq x y z
N MET A 1 -10.24 -3.35 -15.02
CA MET A 1 -9.18 -4.34 -14.73
C MET A 1 -7.76 -3.87 -15.08
N LEU A 2 -7.62 -2.88 -15.96
CA LEU A 2 -6.31 -2.34 -16.39
C LEU A 2 -5.76 -1.25 -15.44
N TYR A 3 -6.60 -0.68 -14.59
CA TYR A 3 -6.25 0.50 -13.78
C TYR A 3 -5.35 0.24 -12.56
N TYR A 4 -5.28 -0.99 -12.06
CA TYR A 4 -4.39 -1.33 -10.94
C TYR A 4 -2.90 -1.29 -11.31
N LEU A 5 -2.58 -1.38 -12.59
CA LEU A 5 -1.21 -1.46 -13.08
C LEU A 5 -0.76 -0.20 -13.84
N ILE A 6 -1.68 0.63 -14.32
CA ILE A 6 -1.36 1.76 -15.21
C ILE A 6 -1.16 3.08 -14.44
N ALA A 7 -1.58 3.20 -13.20
CA ALA A 7 -1.40 4.43 -12.40
C ALA A 7 0.07 4.77 -12.08
N PHE A 8 1.02 3.94 -12.47
CA PHE A 8 2.45 4.17 -12.21
C PHE A 8 3.21 4.86 -13.35
N CYS A 9 2.60 5.12 -14.52
CA CYS A 9 3.36 5.58 -15.68
C CYS A 9 3.06 7.00 -16.20
N ALA A 10 2.25 7.81 -15.57
CA ALA A 10 1.92 9.12 -16.15
C ALA A 10 1.87 10.25 -15.12
N ILE A 11 3.00 10.72 -14.63
CA ILE A 11 3.15 12.13 -14.24
C ILE A 11 4.55 12.60 -14.66
N ALA A 12 4.70 12.90 -15.95
CA ALA A 12 5.65 13.87 -16.43
C ALA A 12 4.87 15.10 -16.83
N GLY A 13 4.85 16.15 -16.03
CA GLY A 13 4.12 17.38 -16.32
C GLY A 13 4.38 18.47 -15.30
N LEU A 14 5.47 19.18 -15.49
CA LEU A 14 5.73 20.62 -15.25
C LEU A 14 5.01 21.34 -14.08
N GLY A 15 5.77 21.65 -13.06
CA GLY A 15 6.04 22.89 -12.38
C GLY A 15 4.95 23.91 -12.14
N ALA A 16 4.73 24.18 -10.88
CA ALA A 16 4.74 25.50 -10.25
C ALA A 16 4.45 25.29 -8.76
N SER A 17 5.42 25.57 -7.94
CA SER A 17 5.29 25.58 -6.48
C SER A 17 4.39 26.74 -6.08
N ALA A 18 3.18 26.44 -5.66
CA ALA A 18 2.37 27.36 -4.88
C ALA A 18 2.40 26.85 -3.44
N GLU A 19 3.12 27.54 -2.56
CA GLU A 19 3.03 27.33 -1.11
C GLU A 19 1.60 27.61 -0.64
N VAL A 20 0.85 26.54 -0.38
CA VAL A 20 -0.38 26.62 0.39
C VAL A 20 -0.03 26.41 1.85
N GLN A 21 0.12 27.49 2.58
CA GLN A 21 0.23 27.46 4.05
C GLN A 21 -1.12 27.01 4.60
N THR A 22 -1.18 25.77 5.09
CA THR A 22 -2.31 25.29 5.90
C THR A 22 -2.12 25.73 7.36
N PRO A 23 -3.21 26.11 8.10
CA PRO A 23 -3.11 26.68 9.45
C PRO A 23 -2.68 25.69 10.56
N TYR A 24 -2.31 24.50 10.24
CA TYR A 24 -1.86 23.49 11.18
C TYR A 24 -0.56 22.87 10.69
N GLY A 25 0.55 23.51 10.73
CA GLY A 25 1.92 23.00 10.61
C GLY A 25 2.12 21.53 10.09
N VAL A 26 1.28 21.07 9.19
CA VAL A 26 1.38 19.76 8.55
C VAL A 26 2.42 19.93 7.45
N THR A 27 3.63 19.50 7.72
CA THR A 27 4.64 19.34 6.67
C THR A 27 4.13 18.29 5.70
N GLN A 28 3.70 18.71 4.52
CA GLN A 28 3.50 17.80 3.40
C GLN A 28 4.83 17.08 3.16
N TYR A 29 4.77 15.76 2.93
CA TYR A 29 5.95 15.02 2.52
C TYR A 29 6.46 15.62 1.20
N GLU A 30 7.58 16.30 1.25
CA GLU A 30 8.29 16.67 0.04
C GLU A 30 9.03 15.43 -0.48
N PRO A 31 8.91 15.14 -1.80
CA PRO A 31 9.68 14.07 -2.41
C PRO A 31 11.16 14.25 -2.11
N SER A 32 11.87 13.17 -1.80
CA SER A 32 13.31 13.21 -1.58
C SER A 32 13.98 13.76 -2.83
N GLN A 33 14.74 14.85 -2.69
CA GLN A 33 15.43 15.52 -3.81
C GLN A 33 16.64 14.73 -4.33
N ASP A 34 17.07 13.68 -3.63
CA ASP A 34 18.17 12.79 -4.05
C ASP A 34 17.67 11.56 -4.80
N GLY A 35 16.36 11.47 -5.06
CA GLY A 35 15.72 10.37 -5.78
C GLY A 35 15.72 9.03 -5.04
N ALA A 36 16.31 8.93 -3.87
CA ALA A 36 16.41 7.68 -3.13
C ALA A 36 15.12 7.40 -2.34
N CYS A 37 14.62 6.18 -2.43
CA CYS A 37 13.54 5.73 -1.57
C CYS A 37 13.98 5.65 -0.10
N PRO A 38 13.22 6.20 0.86
CA PRO A 38 13.53 6.14 2.27
C PRO A 38 13.77 4.71 2.76
N LYS A 39 14.84 4.51 3.51
CA LYS A 39 15.14 3.22 4.13
C LYS A 39 14.27 3.02 5.35
N VAL A 40 13.64 1.86 5.44
CA VAL A 40 12.81 1.47 6.59
C VAL A 40 13.47 0.38 7.41
N ARG A 41 13.04 0.24 8.67
CA ARG A 41 13.57 -0.77 9.57
C ARG A 41 13.34 -2.18 9.02
N SER A 42 14.38 -2.99 8.99
CA SER A 42 14.29 -4.39 8.56
C SER A 42 14.02 -5.33 9.74
N PHE A 43 13.10 -6.28 9.57
CA PHE A 43 12.80 -7.35 10.52
C PHE A 43 12.35 -8.62 9.78
N ASN A 44 12.27 -9.75 10.48
CA ASN A 44 11.77 -10.98 9.88
C ASN A 44 10.26 -11.05 10.04
N VAL A 45 9.53 -11.12 8.91
CA VAL A 45 8.08 -11.30 8.92
C VAL A 45 7.73 -12.77 9.16
N ASN A 46 6.84 -13.02 10.11
CA ASN A 46 6.28 -14.35 10.31
C ASN A 46 5.13 -14.59 9.31
N LEU A 47 5.45 -15.21 8.17
CA LEU A 47 4.50 -15.42 7.08
C LEU A 47 3.32 -16.32 7.48
N ASN A 48 3.50 -17.26 8.42
CA ASN A 48 2.40 -18.09 8.92
C ASN A 48 1.34 -17.24 9.65
N GLN A 49 1.77 -16.20 10.37
CA GLN A 49 0.86 -15.29 11.06
C GLN A 49 0.21 -14.27 10.10
N MET A 50 0.80 -14.07 8.90
CA MET A 50 0.20 -13.23 7.87
C MET A 50 -0.95 -13.91 7.14
N SER A 51 -1.05 -15.25 7.13
CA SER A 51 -2.06 -16.02 6.43
C SER A 51 -3.49 -15.62 6.80
N GLY A 52 -4.41 -15.76 5.85
CA GLY A 52 -5.83 -15.42 5.99
C GLY A 52 -6.19 -14.07 5.39
N ARG A 53 -7.32 -13.51 5.82
CA ARG A 53 -7.91 -12.31 5.22
C ARG A 53 -7.38 -11.03 5.85
N TRP A 54 -7.22 -10.01 4.99
CA TRP A 54 -6.92 -8.63 5.37
C TRP A 54 -7.79 -7.67 4.56
N PHE A 55 -8.37 -6.66 5.21
CA PHE A 55 -9.21 -5.64 4.59
C PHE A 55 -8.44 -4.34 4.47
N LEU A 56 -8.39 -3.76 3.27
CA LEU A 56 -7.73 -2.48 3.04
C LEU A 56 -8.59 -1.36 3.63
N GLN A 57 -8.04 -0.59 4.55
CA GLN A 57 -8.71 0.51 5.21
C GLN A 57 -8.25 1.88 4.71
N LEU A 58 -6.93 2.06 4.57
CA LEU A 58 -6.35 3.35 4.25
C LEU A 58 -5.28 3.21 3.16
N ILE A 59 -5.22 4.22 2.30
CA ILE A 59 -4.15 4.43 1.31
C ILE A 59 -3.62 5.85 1.52
N SER A 60 -2.29 6.05 1.47
CA SER A 60 -1.72 7.39 1.57
C SER A 60 -2.15 8.27 0.40
N SER A 61 -2.58 9.51 0.68
CA SER A 61 -3.20 10.41 -0.30
C SER A 61 -2.22 10.94 -1.35
N ASN A 62 -0.91 10.86 -1.08
CA ASN A 62 0.14 11.30 -2.01
C ASN A 62 0.34 10.40 -3.24
N THR A 63 -0.37 9.27 -3.33
CA THR A 63 -0.20 8.28 -4.41
C THR A 63 -1.06 8.53 -5.64
N GLY A 64 -2.02 9.45 -5.58
CA GLY A 64 -3.05 9.61 -6.61
C GLY A 64 -4.08 8.48 -6.68
N LEU A 65 -3.91 7.41 -5.89
CA LEU A 65 -4.83 6.26 -5.83
C LEU A 65 -6.13 6.58 -5.07
N GLN A 66 -6.26 7.76 -4.49
CA GLN A 66 -7.47 8.23 -3.81
C GLN A 66 -8.69 8.39 -4.73
N HIS A 67 -8.46 8.46 -6.04
CA HIS A 67 -9.54 8.55 -7.03
C HIS A 67 -10.04 7.19 -7.51
N ASP A 68 -9.49 6.12 -6.94
CA ASP A 68 -9.93 4.78 -7.24
C ASP A 68 -11.35 4.54 -6.72
N THR A 69 -12.26 4.24 -7.63
CA THR A 69 -13.68 4.01 -7.32
C THR A 69 -13.97 2.62 -6.78
N GLU A 70 -12.98 1.72 -6.78
CA GLU A 70 -13.16 0.36 -6.27
C GLU A 70 -13.29 0.35 -4.74
N THR A 71 -14.22 -0.46 -4.26
CA THR A 71 -14.53 -0.64 -2.85
C THR A 71 -14.30 -2.09 -2.40
N CYS A 72 -14.53 -2.42 -1.16
CA CYS A 72 -14.44 -3.79 -0.65
C CYS A 72 -13.08 -4.46 -0.90
N LYS A 73 -12.01 -3.68 -0.91
CA LYS A 73 -10.67 -4.18 -1.20
C LYS A 73 -10.17 -5.06 -0.06
N ARG A 74 -9.76 -6.26 -0.42
CA ARG A 74 -9.27 -7.25 0.54
C ARG A 74 -8.24 -8.15 -0.10
N ASP A 75 -7.37 -8.73 0.74
CA ASP A 75 -6.42 -9.77 0.37
C ASP A 75 -6.76 -11.05 1.10
N TYR A 76 -6.52 -12.17 0.44
CA TYR A 76 -6.49 -13.48 1.08
C TYR A 76 -5.10 -14.10 0.89
N TRP A 77 -4.35 -14.23 1.99
CA TRP A 77 -3.02 -14.79 2.03
C TRP A 77 -3.09 -16.29 2.27
N MET A 78 -2.61 -17.07 1.32
CA MET A 78 -2.52 -18.52 1.44
C MET A 78 -1.43 -18.92 2.44
N ARG A 79 -1.35 -20.20 2.76
CA ARG A 79 -0.26 -20.70 3.60
C ARG A 79 1.07 -20.53 2.88
N PRO A 80 2.11 -20.07 3.56
CA PRO A 80 3.42 -19.88 2.95
C PRO A 80 4.08 -21.21 2.58
N ASN A 81 4.88 -21.19 1.52
CA ASN A 81 5.82 -22.23 1.16
C ASN A 81 7.23 -21.63 1.23
N GLY A 82 7.94 -21.88 2.32
CA GLY A 82 9.21 -21.21 2.60
C GLY A 82 9.05 -19.71 2.71
N ASN A 83 9.75 -18.95 1.86
CA ASN A 83 9.66 -17.50 1.78
C ASN A 83 8.66 -16.98 0.72
N LYS A 84 7.84 -17.85 0.16
CA LYS A 84 6.84 -17.52 -0.86
C LYS A 84 5.44 -17.64 -0.32
N VAL A 85 4.56 -16.74 -0.77
CA VAL A 85 3.13 -16.74 -0.43
C VAL A 85 2.34 -16.38 -1.68
N GLN A 86 1.26 -17.10 -1.94
CA GLN A 86 0.25 -16.70 -2.91
C GLN A 86 -0.82 -15.85 -2.22
N VAL A 87 -1.22 -14.78 -2.88
CA VAL A 87 -2.23 -13.86 -2.36
C VAL A 87 -3.25 -13.58 -3.46
N VAL A 88 -4.53 -13.71 -3.12
CA VAL A 88 -5.63 -13.24 -3.95
C VAL A 88 -5.98 -11.83 -3.51
N LEU A 89 -5.82 -10.87 -4.41
CA LEU A 89 -6.29 -9.50 -4.25
C LEU A 89 -7.70 -9.42 -4.81
N SER A 90 -8.65 -8.90 -4.04
CA SER A 90 -10.06 -8.79 -4.45
C SER A 90 -10.56 -7.37 -4.22
N ALA A 91 -11.33 -6.84 -5.17
CA ALA A 91 -11.97 -5.55 -5.09
C ALA A 91 -13.33 -5.57 -5.79
N TYR A 92 -14.29 -4.80 -5.29
CA TYR A 92 -15.58 -4.61 -5.95
C TYR A 92 -15.53 -3.36 -6.83
N SER A 93 -15.91 -3.51 -8.09
CA SER A 93 -16.05 -2.40 -9.04
C SER A 93 -17.53 -1.98 -9.10
N PRO A 94 -17.91 -0.80 -8.60
CA PRO A 94 -19.29 -0.29 -8.74
C PRO A 94 -19.69 -0.10 -10.21
N ILE A 95 -18.72 0.23 -11.08
CA ILE A 95 -18.95 0.43 -12.51
C ILE A 95 -19.33 -0.89 -13.20
N LEU A 96 -18.65 -1.98 -12.84
CA LEU A 96 -18.89 -3.31 -13.43
C LEU A 96 -19.93 -4.12 -12.65
N GLY A 97 -20.37 -3.66 -11.46
CA GLY A 97 -21.31 -4.35 -10.59
C GLY A 97 -20.81 -5.72 -10.10
N ARG A 98 -19.50 -5.95 -10.04
CA ARG A 98 -18.92 -7.25 -9.67
C ARG A 98 -17.55 -7.14 -9.01
N TYR A 99 -17.17 -8.21 -8.31
CA TYR A 99 -15.80 -8.38 -7.83
C TYR A 99 -14.85 -8.73 -8.98
N SER A 100 -13.65 -8.20 -8.88
CA SER A 100 -12.46 -8.64 -9.63
C SER A 100 -11.47 -9.28 -8.67
N GLU A 101 -10.78 -10.31 -9.12
CA GLU A 101 -9.76 -11.01 -8.35
C GLU A 101 -8.49 -11.14 -9.16
N VAL A 102 -7.37 -10.94 -8.50
CA VAL A 102 -6.03 -11.05 -9.10
C VAL A 102 -5.19 -11.94 -8.19
N LEU A 103 -4.66 -13.04 -8.74
CA LEU A 103 -3.70 -13.89 -8.05
C LEU A 103 -2.31 -13.28 -8.18
N THR A 104 -1.59 -13.23 -7.07
CA THR A 104 -0.21 -12.73 -7.01
C THR A 104 0.70 -13.68 -6.26
N ASP A 105 1.96 -13.77 -6.68
CA ASP A 105 3.04 -14.42 -5.94
C ASP A 105 3.87 -13.37 -5.22
N LEU A 106 4.06 -13.56 -3.91
CA LEU A 106 4.95 -12.75 -3.08
C LEU A 106 6.19 -13.57 -2.73
N SER A 107 7.37 -12.99 -2.98
CA SER A 107 8.67 -13.56 -2.60
C SER A 107 9.34 -12.68 -1.56
N PHE A 108 9.52 -13.17 -0.34
CA PHE A 108 10.02 -12.43 0.80
C PHE A 108 11.53 -12.55 0.98
N ASN A 109 12.15 -11.44 1.35
CA ASN A 109 13.47 -11.37 1.97
C ASN A 109 13.33 -10.48 3.22
N ARG A 110 13.22 -11.10 4.41
CA ARG A 110 12.87 -10.44 5.68
C ARG A 110 11.47 -9.79 5.60
N ASN A 111 11.36 -8.47 5.72
CA ASN A 111 10.11 -7.72 5.55
C ASN A 111 9.93 -7.09 4.15
N ASN A 112 10.94 -7.20 3.29
CA ASN A 112 10.81 -6.80 1.89
C ASN A 112 10.27 -7.95 1.06
N TYR A 113 9.44 -7.65 0.08
CA TYR A 113 8.95 -8.65 -0.85
C TYR A 113 8.74 -8.11 -2.25
N ASN A 114 8.91 -9.00 -3.22
CA ASN A 114 8.54 -8.77 -4.61
C ASN A 114 7.15 -9.36 -4.84
N MET A 115 6.29 -8.60 -5.50
CA MET A 115 4.95 -9.02 -5.89
C MET A 115 4.88 -9.18 -7.41
N THR A 116 4.44 -10.35 -7.87
CA THR A 116 4.26 -10.67 -9.29
C THR A 116 2.82 -11.13 -9.52
N VAL A 117 2.14 -10.54 -10.50
CA VAL A 117 0.77 -10.89 -10.89
C VAL A 117 0.77 -12.18 -11.73
N ILE A 118 -0.22 -13.05 -11.55
CA ILE A 118 -0.38 -14.33 -12.24
C ILE A 118 -1.74 -14.41 -12.95
N PRO A 119 -1.80 -14.67 -14.26
CA PRO A 119 -0.68 -14.64 -15.20
C PRO A 119 -0.10 -13.25 -15.33
N PRO A 120 1.17 -13.10 -15.69
CA PRO A 120 1.77 -11.78 -15.83
C PRO A 120 1.04 -11.00 -16.92
N ILE A 121 0.55 -9.81 -16.58
CA ILE A 121 -0.12 -8.90 -17.53
C ILE A 121 0.93 -8.22 -18.41
N ILE A 122 2.11 -8.00 -17.83
CA ILE A 122 3.29 -7.48 -18.51
C ILE A 122 4.46 -8.37 -18.10
N GLU A 123 5.23 -8.86 -19.05
CA GLU A 123 6.42 -9.66 -18.78
C GLU A 123 7.39 -8.89 -17.87
N ASN A 124 7.90 -9.58 -16.85
CA ASN A 124 8.88 -9.05 -15.90
C ASN A 124 8.38 -7.89 -15.01
N PHE A 125 7.07 -7.65 -14.93
CA PHE A 125 6.55 -6.64 -14.02
C PHE A 125 6.57 -7.16 -12.57
N THR A 126 7.45 -6.60 -11.79
CA THR A 126 7.59 -6.92 -10.36
C THR A 126 7.58 -5.63 -9.53
N VAL A 127 6.71 -5.57 -8.54
CA VAL A 127 6.63 -4.43 -7.62
C VAL A 127 7.30 -4.80 -6.31
N LYS A 128 8.19 -3.94 -5.84
CA LYS A 128 8.86 -4.10 -4.55
C LYS A 128 8.06 -3.40 -3.45
N HIS A 129 7.79 -4.14 -2.40
CA HIS A 129 7.10 -3.63 -1.22
C HIS A 129 7.83 -4.05 0.06
N THR A 130 7.47 -3.42 1.16
CA THR A 130 7.99 -3.74 2.49
C THR A 130 6.84 -3.78 3.48
N VAL A 131 6.81 -4.78 4.35
CA VAL A 131 5.98 -4.73 5.54
C VAL A 131 6.64 -3.74 6.50
N LEU A 132 6.01 -2.59 6.72
CA LEU A 132 6.53 -1.53 7.57
C LEU A 132 6.32 -1.84 9.04
N ASP A 133 5.13 -2.33 9.39
CA ASP A 133 4.72 -2.63 10.76
C ASP A 133 3.52 -3.59 10.78
N THR A 134 3.42 -4.43 11.81
CA THR A 134 2.28 -5.33 12.02
C THR A 134 2.31 -5.93 13.42
N ASP A 135 1.14 -6.19 13.99
CA ASP A 135 0.93 -7.04 15.16
C ASP A 135 0.43 -8.44 14.76
N TYR A 136 0.23 -8.70 13.45
CA TYR A 136 -0.32 -9.92 12.85
C TYR A 136 -1.78 -10.23 13.19
N ARG A 137 -2.32 -9.64 14.25
CA ARG A 137 -3.65 -9.92 14.81
C ARG A 137 -4.70 -8.90 14.43
N SER A 138 -4.29 -7.64 14.35
CA SER A 138 -5.21 -6.52 14.14
C SER A 138 -4.93 -5.77 12.86
N TYR A 139 -3.65 -5.48 12.57
CA TYR A 139 -3.26 -4.64 11.44
C TYR A 139 -1.95 -5.07 10.79
N VAL A 140 -1.79 -4.61 9.56
CA VAL A 140 -0.52 -4.60 8.82
C VAL A 140 -0.42 -3.32 8.00
N ILE A 141 0.78 -2.76 7.94
CA ILE A 141 1.09 -1.57 7.15
C ILE A 141 2.16 -1.96 6.14
N TYR A 142 1.87 -1.69 4.88
CA TYR A 142 2.79 -1.88 3.77
C TYR A 142 3.35 -0.54 3.34
N TYR A 143 4.58 -0.58 2.90
CA TYR A 143 5.32 0.51 2.31
C TYR A 143 5.78 0.10 0.92
N GLY A 144 5.52 0.95 -0.05
CA GLY A 144 6.11 0.92 -1.37
C GLY A 144 6.75 2.25 -1.67
N CYS A 145 7.67 2.28 -2.62
CA CYS A 145 8.27 3.52 -3.05
C CYS A 145 8.62 3.43 -4.53
N VAL A 146 8.25 4.46 -5.26
CA VAL A 146 8.63 4.64 -6.66
C VAL A 146 9.66 5.74 -6.74
N SER A 147 10.73 5.51 -7.49
CA SER A 147 11.78 6.50 -7.75
C SER A 147 12.01 6.58 -9.25
N ASP A 148 12.19 7.79 -9.75
CA ASP A 148 12.61 8.09 -11.12
C ASP A 148 14.13 8.40 -11.22
N GLY A 149 14.86 8.26 -10.11
CA GLY A 149 16.28 8.59 -9.99
C GLY A 149 16.57 10.03 -9.58
N THR A 150 15.57 10.92 -9.64
CA THR A 150 15.67 12.34 -9.24
C THR A 150 14.77 12.67 -8.07
N SER A 151 13.65 11.97 -7.97
CA SER A 151 12.69 12.09 -6.87
C SER A 151 12.14 10.73 -6.48
N SER A 152 11.57 10.62 -5.28
CA SER A 152 10.91 9.41 -4.84
C SER A 152 9.60 9.70 -4.13
N VAL A 153 8.60 8.87 -4.36
CA VAL A 153 7.27 8.97 -3.74
C VAL A 153 6.99 7.72 -2.94
N PRO A 154 6.96 7.81 -1.60
CA PRO A 154 6.55 6.71 -0.75
C PRO A 154 5.02 6.54 -0.79
N ALA A 155 4.58 5.31 -0.76
CA ALA A 155 3.18 4.93 -0.72
C ALA A 155 2.94 3.97 0.46
N PHE A 156 1.79 4.12 1.11
CA PHE A 156 1.44 3.29 2.27
C PHE A 156 0.03 2.73 2.13
N TRP A 157 -0.12 1.47 2.51
CA TRP A 157 -1.40 0.78 2.58
C TRP A 157 -1.58 0.21 3.97
N VAL A 158 -2.71 0.50 4.59
CA VAL A 158 -3.04 0.00 5.93
C VAL A 158 -4.20 -0.99 5.82
N LYS A 159 -3.97 -2.21 6.25
CA LYS A 159 -4.97 -3.28 6.24
C LYS A 159 -5.22 -3.79 7.64
N THR A 160 -6.44 -4.29 7.87
CA THR A 160 -6.87 -4.84 9.16
C THR A 160 -7.47 -6.23 9.00
N ARG A 161 -7.46 -7.02 10.09
CA ARG A 161 -8.15 -8.33 10.13
C ARG A 161 -9.67 -8.18 10.17
N GLU A 162 -10.14 -7.16 10.89
CA GLU A 162 -11.56 -6.83 10.95
C GLU A 162 -11.93 -5.92 9.79
N GLN A 163 -13.09 -6.19 9.18
CA GLN A 163 -13.64 -5.33 8.13
C GLN A 163 -14.06 -3.97 8.69
N TYR A 164 -14.56 -3.95 9.93
CA TYR A 164 -14.96 -2.75 10.67
C TYR A 164 -14.19 -2.69 12.00
N PRO A 165 -12.93 -2.23 11.99
CA PRO A 165 -12.13 -2.21 13.21
C PRO A 165 -12.68 -1.21 14.23
N ARG A 166 -12.69 -1.62 15.52
CA ARG A 166 -13.16 -0.78 16.65
C ARG A 166 -12.11 0.21 17.13
N PHE A 167 -10.90 0.15 16.61
CA PHE A 167 -9.79 1.03 16.97
C PHE A 167 -9.51 2.04 15.85
N SER A 168 -8.83 3.13 16.18
CA SER A 168 -8.43 4.13 15.18
C SER A 168 -7.30 3.61 14.30
N VAL A 169 -7.65 3.16 13.10
CA VAL A 169 -6.68 2.70 12.09
C VAL A 169 -5.72 3.83 11.69
N ARG A 170 -6.23 5.06 11.58
CA ARG A 170 -5.44 6.24 11.24
C ARG A 170 -4.37 6.53 12.30
N ASN A 171 -4.69 6.42 13.60
CA ASN A 171 -3.72 6.63 14.67
C ASN A 171 -2.62 5.57 14.66
N ILE A 172 -2.97 4.30 14.39
CA ILE A 172 -1.98 3.23 14.24
C ILE A 172 -1.05 3.52 13.08
N ALA A 173 -1.60 3.93 11.92
CA ALA A 173 -0.82 4.29 10.74
C ALA A 173 0.17 5.42 11.04
N GLN A 174 -0.30 6.54 11.60
CA GLN A 174 0.54 7.68 11.94
C GLN A 174 1.65 7.32 12.94
N ASN A 175 1.33 6.50 13.94
CA ASN A 175 2.33 6.03 14.91
C ASN A 175 3.40 5.15 14.25
N ALA A 176 3.02 4.29 13.32
CA ALA A 176 3.98 3.46 12.59
C ALA A 176 4.87 4.29 11.67
N LEU A 177 4.30 5.26 10.94
CA LEU A 177 5.04 6.20 10.11
C LEU A 177 6.09 6.93 10.95
N ARG A 178 5.69 7.53 12.08
CA ARG A 178 6.59 8.25 12.98
C ARG A 178 7.73 7.38 13.50
N ARG A 179 7.46 6.12 13.89
CA ARG A 179 8.51 5.17 14.35
C ARG A 179 9.54 4.85 13.25
N ASN A 180 9.17 5.00 11.99
CA ASN A 180 10.04 4.75 10.84
C ASN A 180 10.61 6.03 10.21
N GLY A 181 10.47 7.19 10.90
CA GLY A 181 11.03 8.46 10.46
C GLY A 181 10.27 9.17 9.34
N PHE A 182 9.05 8.72 9.04
CA PHE A 182 8.20 9.42 8.08
C PHE A 182 7.44 10.56 8.76
N PRO A 183 7.19 11.67 8.03
CA PRO A 183 6.35 12.76 8.51
C PRO A 183 4.88 12.32 8.62
N TYR A 184 4.06 13.21 9.12
CA TYR A 184 2.61 13.04 9.05
C TYR A 184 2.17 12.96 7.59
N LEU A 185 1.32 11.99 7.26
CA LEU A 185 0.72 11.84 5.95
C LEU A 185 -0.80 11.73 6.05
N ASP A 186 -1.49 12.33 5.10
CA ASP A 186 -2.91 12.10 4.95
C ASP A 186 -3.20 10.75 4.30
N PHE A 187 -4.34 10.20 4.68
CA PHE A 187 -4.85 8.93 4.18
C PHE A 187 -6.26 9.08 3.64
N SER A 188 -6.50 8.50 2.50
CA SER A 188 -7.84 8.26 1.96
C SER A 188 -8.36 6.92 2.45
N GLU A 189 -9.64 6.87 2.81
CA GLU A 189 -10.32 5.67 3.28
C GLU A 189 -10.83 4.84 2.10
N THR A 190 -10.66 3.53 2.21
CA THR A 190 -11.29 2.57 1.29
C THR A 190 -12.62 2.11 1.88
N SER A 191 -13.72 2.34 1.17
CA SER A 191 -15.02 1.91 1.65
C SER A 191 -15.10 0.39 1.77
N GLN A 192 -15.52 -0.05 2.93
CA GLN A 192 -15.85 -1.45 3.23
C GLN A 192 -17.36 -1.65 3.43
N GLN A 193 -18.19 -0.64 3.10
CA GLN A 193 -19.63 -0.70 3.26
C GLN A 193 -20.27 -1.54 2.16
N ASN A 194 -21.30 -2.30 2.55
CA ASN A 194 -22.07 -3.16 1.65
C ASN A 194 -21.24 -4.24 0.91
N CYS A 195 -20.14 -4.68 1.53
CA CYS A 195 -19.32 -5.79 1.06
C CYS A 195 -19.86 -7.16 1.58
#